data_5b68aa75b355c8cf0261e40bb32b4789
#
_entry.id   5b68aa75b355c8cf0261e40bb32b4789
#
_cell.length_a   1.000
_cell.length_b   1.000
_cell.length_c   1.000
_cell.angle_alpha   90.00
_cell.angle_beta   90.00
_cell.angle_gamma   90.00
#
_symmetry.space_group_name_H-M   'P 1'
#
loop_
_entity.id
_entity.type
_entity.pdbx_description
1 polymer ?
#
loop_
_entity_poly.entity_id
_entity_poly.type
_entity_poly.pdbx_seq_one_letter_code
_entity_poly.pdbx_strand_id
1 'polypeptide(L)'
;MEYNFPVIRTTHPKPRPADETKLGFAKYFTDHMFVMDYDEGQGWHDGRVVPHEPFLIEPASCVLHYAQMMFEGMKAYRTPDGGVQIFRPDMNIKRMARTNERMCIPELPGDLFLAAVKAVIEADRDWIPSAPGTAMYIRPFIFGDEVSFSVLPAKHYKFMIILSPTGSYYAANDGGLATTRIYVQ
;
A
#
# COMPACT_ATOMS: atom_id res chain seq x y z
N MET A 1 17.40 12.51 -4.71
CA MET A 1 16.92 12.39 -6.11
C MET A 1 15.44 12.70 -6.14
N GLU A 2 14.95 13.40 -7.16
CA GLU A 2 13.52 13.59 -7.37
C GLU A 2 13.02 12.42 -8.21
N TYR A 3 12.17 11.59 -7.64
CA TYR A 3 11.56 10.45 -8.33
C TYR A 3 10.32 10.94 -9.08
N ASN A 4 10.27 10.71 -10.37
CA ASN A 4 9.09 11.02 -11.20
C ASN A 4 8.57 9.70 -11.81
N PHE A 5 7.37 9.31 -11.43
CA PHE A 5 6.75 8.08 -11.91
C PHE A 5 5.70 8.38 -12.98
N PRO A 6 5.69 7.65 -14.10
CA PRO A 6 4.60 7.76 -15.08
C PRO A 6 3.26 7.38 -14.44
N VAL A 7 2.21 8.13 -14.81
CA VAL A 7 0.84 7.90 -14.34
C VAL A 7 -0.02 7.55 -15.54
N ILE A 8 -0.47 6.30 -15.59
CA ILE A 8 -1.42 5.78 -16.58
C ILE A 8 -2.80 5.87 -15.95
N ARG A 9 -3.63 6.80 -16.43
CA ARG A 9 -4.98 6.99 -15.90
C ARG A 9 -5.93 5.90 -16.38
N THR A 10 -6.84 5.45 -15.49
CA THR A 10 -7.93 4.57 -15.89
C THR A 10 -8.89 5.28 -16.84
N THR A 11 -9.40 4.55 -17.83
CA THR A 11 -10.50 5.00 -18.69
C THR A 11 -11.88 4.59 -18.14
N HIS A 12 -11.90 3.81 -17.06
CA HIS A 12 -13.12 3.29 -16.43
C HIS A 12 -13.09 3.56 -14.92
N PRO A 13 -13.28 4.83 -14.48
CA PRO A 13 -13.25 5.16 -13.06
C PRO A 13 -14.39 4.45 -12.31
N LYS A 14 -14.06 3.96 -11.12
CA LYS A 14 -15.02 3.28 -10.24
C LYS A 14 -15.98 4.30 -9.59
N PRO A 15 -17.24 3.90 -9.29
CA PRO A 15 -18.13 4.75 -8.51
C PRO A 15 -17.56 4.94 -7.09
N ARG A 16 -17.46 6.19 -6.64
CA ARG A 16 -17.07 6.50 -5.26
C ARG A 16 -18.22 6.20 -4.30
N PRO A 17 -17.91 5.80 -3.05
CA PRO A 17 -18.94 5.61 -2.03
C PRO A 17 -19.75 6.91 -1.82
N ALA A 18 -21.07 6.81 -1.90
CA ALA A 18 -21.96 7.96 -1.75
C ALA A 18 -22.05 8.44 -0.28
N ASP A 19 -21.80 7.57 0.69
CA ASP A 19 -21.84 7.84 2.13
C ASP A 19 -20.52 7.47 2.79
N GLU A 20 -19.68 8.48 3.01
CA GLU A 20 -18.38 8.29 3.64
C GLU A 20 -18.46 7.83 5.10
N THR A 21 -19.61 7.98 5.76
CA THR A 21 -19.80 7.52 7.15
C THR A 21 -19.95 5.99 7.26
N LYS A 22 -20.20 5.31 6.13
CA LYS A 22 -20.44 3.85 6.04
C LYS A 22 -19.34 3.09 5.31
N LEU A 23 -18.16 3.67 5.17
CA LEU A 23 -17.05 3.06 4.42
C LEU A 23 -16.66 1.66 4.97
N GLY A 24 -16.70 1.46 6.28
CA GLY A 24 -16.12 0.28 6.91
C GLY A 24 -14.60 0.24 6.72
N PHE A 25 -14.01 -0.96 6.76
CA PHE A 25 -12.56 -1.12 6.55
C PHE A 25 -12.29 -2.00 5.32
N ALA A 26 -11.47 -1.51 4.39
CA ALA A 26 -10.98 -2.21 3.19
C ALA A 26 -12.11 -2.83 2.31
N LYS A 27 -13.25 -2.16 2.20
CA LYS A 27 -14.37 -2.59 1.34
C LYS A 27 -14.34 -1.96 -0.05
N TYR A 28 -13.74 -0.80 -0.18
CA TYR A 28 -13.62 -0.04 -1.42
C TYR A 28 -12.16 0.12 -1.78
N PHE A 29 -11.84 0.07 -3.05
CA PHE A 29 -10.49 0.31 -3.56
C PHE A 29 -10.53 1.40 -4.61
N THR A 30 -9.52 2.26 -4.62
CA THR A 30 -9.42 3.40 -5.52
C THR A 30 -9.18 2.98 -6.97
N ASP A 31 -9.08 3.97 -7.86
CA ASP A 31 -8.95 3.76 -9.30
C ASP A 31 -7.56 3.28 -9.72
N HIS A 32 -6.53 3.63 -8.95
CA HIS A 32 -5.15 3.35 -9.32
C HIS A 32 -4.40 2.60 -8.22
N MET A 33 -3.28 2.01 -8.61
CA MET A 33 -2.29 1.39 -7.74
C MET A 33 -0.88 1.78 -8.21
N PHE A 34 0.09 1.72 -7.31
CA PHE A 34 1.50 1.83 -7.66
C PHE A 34 2.09 0.43 -7.86
N VAL A 35 2.95 0.28 -8.86
CA VAL A 35 3.68 -0.95 -9.15
C VAL A 35 5.12 -0.60 -9.46
N MET A 36 6.05 -1.40 -8.94
CA MET A 36 7.48 -1.31 -9.25
C MET A 36 8.10 -2.70 -9.18
N ASP A 37 9.01 -2.98 -10.05
CA ASP A 37 9.66 -4.27 -10.18
C ASP A 37 11.08 -4.21 -9.59
N TYR A 38 11.61 -5.37 -9.17
CA TYR A 38 12.98 -5.56 -8.74
C TYR A 38 13.58 -6.79 -9.40
N ASP A 39 14.75 -6.63 -9.97
CA ASP A 39 15.56 -7.71 -10.47
C ASP A 39 16.96 -7.71 -9.81
N GLU A 40 17.46 -8.89 -9.44
CA GLU A 40 18.81 -9.03 -8.92
C GLU A 40 19.84 -8.50 -9.94
N GLY A 41 20.71 -7.58 -9.50
CA GLY A 41 21.70 -6.93 -10.34
C GLY A 41 21.24 -5.63 -11.01
N GLN A 42 19.94 -5.37 -11.15
CA GLN A 42 19.38 -4.10 -11.64
C GLN A 42 18.86 -3.22 -10.50
N GLY A 43 18.31 -3.83 -9.43
CA GLY A 43 17.65 -3.13 -8.34
C GLY A 43 16.19 -2.79 -8.64
N TRP A 44 15.62 -1.84 -7.92
CA TRP A 44 14.25 -1.38 -8.10
C TRP A 44 14.12 -0.52 -9.35
N HIS A 45 13.17 -0.86 -10.23
CA HIS A 45 13.00 -0.20 -11.54
C HIS A 45 11.52 -0.18 -11.99
N ASP A 46 11.21 0.55 -13.06
CA ASP A 46 9.90 0.65 -13.71
C ASP A 46 8.75 1.05 -12.76
N GLY A 47 9.05 1.90 -11.77
CA GLY A 47 8.04 2.45 -10.87
C GLY A 47 6.99 3.26 -11.63
N ARG A 48 5.70 2.94 -11.43
CA ARG A 48 4.58 3.54 -12.16
C ARG A 48 3.27 3.50 -11.38
N VAL A 49 2.40 4.46 -11.64
CA VAL A 49 1.00 4.42 -11.22
C VAL A 49 0.16 3.92 -12.37
N VAL A 50 -0.64 2.89 -12.13
CA VAL A 50 -1.46 2.20 -13.16
C VAL A 50 -2.89 2.00 -12.66
N PRO A 51 -3.87 1.71 -13.54
CA PRO A 51 -5.21 1.32 -13.10
C PRO A 51 -5.18 0.16 -12.10
N HIS A 52 -6.04 0.22 -11.08
CA HIS A 52 -6.19 -0.85 -10.11
C HIS A 52 -7.03 -1.99 -10.71
N GLU A 53 -6.33 -2.94 -11.30
CA GLU A 53 -6.88 -4.11 -11.99
C GLU A 53 -6.21 -5.40 -11.48
N PRO A 54 -6.83 -6.57 -11.69
CA PRO A 54 -6.17 -7.85 -11.48
C PRO A 54 -4.88 -7.94 -12.30
N PHE A 55 -3.83 -8.49 -11.72
CA PHE A 55 -2.59 -8.78 -12.41
C PHE A 55 -2.35 -10.29 -12.50
N LEU A 56 -1.62 -10.71 -13.51
CA LEU A 56 -1.26 -12.11 -13.68
C LEU A 56 -0.10 -12.47 -12.74
N ILE A 57 -0.21 -13.63 -12.12
CA ILE A 57 0.85 -14.26 -11.33
C ILE A 57 1.06 -15.69 -11.86
N GLU A 58 2.30 -16.06 -12.06
CA GLU A 58 2.67 -17.41 -12.47
C GLU A 58 2.38 -18.39 -11.31
N PRO A 59 1.67 -19.52 -11.53
CA PRO A 59 1.33 -20.46 -10.46
C PRO A 59 2.54 -21.01 -9.69
N ALA A 60 3.72 -21.05 -10.30
CA ALA A 60 4.97 -21.45 -9.66
C ALA A 60 5.72 -20.27 -9.01
N SER A 61 5.13 -19.08 -8.91
CA SER A 61 5.70 -17.94 -8.19
C SER A 61 5.93 -18.30 -6.72
N CYS A 62 7.13 -18.05 -6.21
CA CYS A 62 7.55 -18.49 -4.87
C CYS A 62 6.68 -17.92 -3.74
N VAL A 63 6.06 -16.75 -3.90
CA VAL A 63 5.15 -16.20 -2.90
C VAL A 63 3.95 -17.10 -2.62
N LEU A 64 3.43 -17.81 -3.64
CA LEU A 64 2.28 -18.72 -3.50
C LEU A 64 2.63 -19.99 -2.71
N HIS A 65 3.91 -20.35 -2.61
CA HIS A 65 4.38 -21.57 -1.98
C HIS A 65 5.06 -21.32 -0.63
N TYR A 66 5.81 -20.24 -0.51
CA TYR A 66 6.64 -19.95 0.67
C TYR A 66 6.25 -18.66 1.38
N ALA A 67 5.28 -17.92 0.85
CA ALA A 67 4.79 -16.67 1.44
C ALA A 67 5.90 -15.64 1.73
N GLN A 68 6.95 -15.60 0.88
CA GLN A 68 8.00 -14.58 1.01
C GLN A 68 7.45 -13.22 0.60
N MET A 69 6.86 -12.54 1.56
CA MET A 69 6.22 -11.24 1.37
C MET A 69 6.25 -10.42 2.65
N MET A 70 6.04 -9.12 2.50
CA MET A 70 5.81 -8.19 3.60
C MET A 70 4.73 -7.18 3.23
N PHE A 71 4.13 -6.56 4.23
CA PHE A 71 3.26 -5.42 4.03
C PHE A 71 3.43 -4.37 5.11
N GLU A 72 3.02 -3.17 4.78
CA GLU A 72 2.86 -2.04 5.69
C GLU A 72 1.42 -1.54 5.70
N GLY A 73 1.08 -0.74 6.71
CA GLY A 73 -0.19 -0.05 6.79
C GLY A 73 -0.02 1.34 7.37
N MET A 74 -0.51 2.34 6.65
CA MET A 74 -0.54 3.73 7.10
C MET A 74 -1.80 4.41 6.61
N LYS A 75 -2.04 5.63 7.05
CA LYS A 75 -3.23 6.40 6.67
C LYS A 75 -2.86 7.79 6.21
N ALA A 76 -3.57 8.27 5.18
CA ALA A 76 -3.58 9.66 4.78
C ALA A 76 -4.91 10.30 5.16
N TYR A 77 -4.84 11.56 5.58
CA TYR A 77 -5.98 12.33 6.05
C TYR A 77 -6.09 13.62 5.24
N ARG A 78 -7.33 13.99 4.91
CA ARG A 78 -7.61 15.31 4.34
C ARG A 78 -7.53 16.35 5.46
N THR A 79 -6.82 17.43 5.21
CA THR A 79 -6.74 18.56 6.13
C THR A 79 -7.85 19.59 5.84
N PRO A 80 -8.23 20.46 6.81
CA PRO A 80 -9.28 21.46 6.62
C PRO A 80 -9.01 22.44 5.47
N ASP A 81 -7.75 22.70 5.15
CA ASP A 81 -7.32 23.54 4.02
C ASP A 81 -7.26 22.79 2.67
N GLY A 82 -7.75 21.54 2.64
CA GLY A 82 -7.76 20.70 1.44
C GLY A 82 -6.44 20.00 1.13
N GLY A 83 -5.45 20.13 2.00
CA GLY A 83 -4.20 19.38 1.93
C GLY A 83 -4.37 17.90 2.25
N VAL A 84 -3.27 17.14 2.19
CA VAL A 84 -3.22 15.72 2.57
C VAL A 84 -2.02 15.50 3.48
N GLN A 85 -2.24 14.83 4.60
CA GLN A 85 -1.19 14.52 5.57
C GLN A 85 -1.12 13.02 5.85
N ILE A 86 0.12 12.53 6.04
CA ILE A 86 0.43 11.18 6.51
C ILE A 86 1.15 11.31 7.85
N PHE A 87 0.70 10.56 8.85
CA PHE A 87 1.32 10.62 10.17
C PHE A 87 2.54 9.71 10.26
N ARG A 88 3.71 10.30 10.52
CA ARG A 88 4.98 9.62 10.81
C ARG A 88 5.34 8.49 9.84
N PRO A 89 5.37 8.70 8.52
CA PRO A 89 5.75 7.67 7.54
C PRO A 89 7.20 7.18 7.74
N ASP A 90 8.06 7.99 8.38
CA ASP A 90 9.42 7.61 8.75
C ASP A 90 9.47 6.34 9.60
N MET A 91 8.48 6.13 10.49
CA MET A 91 8.41 4.93 11.32
C MET A 91 7.98 3.69 10.55
N ASN A 92 7.10 3.85 9.55
CA ASN A 92 6.73 2.78 8.64
C ASN A 92 7.93 2.36 7.78
N ILE A 93 8.69 3.34 7.26
CA ILE A 93 9.92 3.09 6.49
C ILE A 93 10.92 2.27 7.33
N LYS A 94 11.17 2.67 8.57
CA LYS A 94 12.08 1.95 9.48
C LYS A 94 11.61 0.54 9.80
N ARG A 95 10.29 0.33 9.96
CA ARG A 95 9.72 -1.00 10.21
C ARG A 95 9.81 -1.87 8.96
N MET A 96 9.48 -1.33 7.79
CA MET A 96 9.64 -2.01 6.50
C MET A 96 11.07 -2.47 6.29
N ALA A 97 12.08 -1.61 6.51
CA ALA A 97 13.49 -1.95 6.34
C ALA A 97 13.88 -3.15 7.21
N ARG A 98 13.49 -3.17 8.50
CA ARG A 98 13.75 -4.30 9.40
C ARG A 98 13.00 -5.58 8.98
N THR A 99 11.77 -5.42 8.46
CA THR A 99 11.00 -6.55 7.95
C THR A 99 11.64 -7.13 6.70
N ASN A 100 12.08 -6.28 5.77
CA ASN A 100 12.76 -6.69 4.54
C ASN A 100 14.05 -7.47 4.87
N GLU A 101 14.88 -6.93 5.77
CA GLU A 101 16.08 -7.62 6.26
C GLU A 101 15.74 -9.02 6.81
N ARG A 102 14.72 -9.12 7.67
CA ARG A 102 14.30 -10.40 8.27
C ARG A 102 13.78 -11.40 7.27
N MET A 103 13.09 -10.93 6.23
CA MET A 103 12.47 -11.75 5.19
C MET A 103 13.40 -12.00 3.99
N CYS A 104 14.64 -11.53 4.05
CA CYS A 104 15.60 -11.56 2.92
C CYS A 104 15.03 -10.90 1.65
N ILE A 105 14.21 -9.86 1.83
CA ILE A 105 13.70 -9.02 0.74
C ILE A 105 14.71 -7.88 0.52
N PRO A 106 15.01 -7.48 -0.72
CA PRO A 106 15.89 -6.35 -1.01
C PRO A 106 15.48 -5.07 -0.30
N GLU A 107 16.46 -4.27 0.12
CA GLU A 107 16.20 -2.96 0.69
C GLU A 107 15.45 -2.07 -0.33
N LEU A 108 14.36 -1.46 0.13
CA LEU A 108 13.66 -0.42 -0.60
C LEU A 108 14.02 0.92 0.04
N PRO A 109 14.74 1.84 -0.66
CA PRO A 109 15.11 3.14 -0.11
C PRO A 109 13.91 3.93 0.39
N GLY A 110 14.03 4.53 1.58
CA GLY A 110 12.90 5.20 2.23
C GLY A 110 12.38 6.41 1.48
N ASP A 111 13.24 7.14 0.76
CA ASP A 111 12.87 8.26 -0.10
C ASP A 111 12.10 7.79 -1.34
N LEU A 112 12.52 6.67 -1.95
CA LEU A 112 11.82 6.01 -3.06
C LEU A 112 10.44 5.52 -2.62
N PHE A 113 10.36 4.85 -1.46
CA PHE A 113 9.08 4.44 -0.87
C PHE A 113 8.13 5.61 -0.66
N LEU A 114 8.62 6.71 -0.06
CA LEU A 114 7.78 7.89 0.20
C LEU A 114 7.34 8.57 -1.11
N ALA A 115 8.19 8.62 -2.11
CA ALA A 115 7.85 9.14 -3.44
C ALA A 115 6.74 8.31 -4.10
N ALA A 116 6.83 6.97 -4.03
CA ALA A 116 5.80 6.06 -4.55
C ALA A 116 4.44 6.26 -3.85
N VAL A 117 4.45 6.37 -2.51
CA VAL A 117 3.25 6.66 -1.71
C VAL A 117 2.61 7.99 -2.14
N LYS A 118 3.41 9.05 -2.29
CA LYS A 118 2.91 10.37 -2.74
C LYS A 118 2.32 10.29 -4.14
N ALA A 119 2.97 9.59 -5.07
CA ALA A 119 2.52 9.49 -6.45
C ALA A 119 1.14 8.84 -6.57
N VAL A 120 0.90 7.72 -5.88
CA VAL A 120 -0.41 7.04 -5.95
C VAL A 120 -1.49 7.81 -5.19
N ILE A 121 -1.17 8.48 -4.08
CA ILE A 121 -2.11 9.36 -3.37
C ILE A 121 -2.53 10.53 -4.25
N GLU A 122 -1.60 11.17 -4.93
CA GLU A 122 -1.91 12.29 -5.82
C GLU A 122 -2.75 11.85 -7.02
N ALA A 123 -2.49 10.64 -7.54
CA ALA A 123 -3.31 10.08 -8.61
C ALA A 123 -4.78 9.90 -8.20
N ASP A 124 -5.04 9.49 -6.96
CA ASP A 124 -6.37 9.22 -6.42
C ASP A 124 -6.76 10.21 -5.31
N ARG A 125 -6.27 11.44 -5.38
CA ARG A 125 -6.52 12.49 -4.37
C ARG A 125 -8.00 12.70 -4.05
N ASP A 126 -8.83 12.59 -5.07
CA ASP A 126 -10.28 12.78 -4.95
C ASP A 126 -10.99 11.64 -4.19
N TRP A 127 -10.33 10.49 -4.02
CA TRP A 127 -10.84 9.36 -3.25
C TRP A 127 -10.61 9.51 -1.74
N ILE A 128 -9.80 10.49 -1.31
CA ILE A 128 -9.52 10.68 0.11
C ILE A 128 -10.77 11.24 0.78
N PRO A 129 -11.37 10.50 1.72
CA PRO A 129 -12.61 10.93 2.36
C PRO A 129 -12.39 12.15 3.27
N SER A 130 -13.46 12.90 3.49
CA SER A 130 -13.47 14.12 4.30
C SER A 130 -14.34 14.02 5.55
N ALA A 131 -15.21 13.01 5.65
CA ALA A 131 -16.07 12.83 6.79
C ALA A 131 -15.25 12.57 8.08
N PRO A 132 -15.69 13.10 9.25
CA PRO A 132 -15.00 12.86 10.53
C PRO A 132 -14.80 11.37 10.82
N GLY A 133 -13.60 11.00 11.29
CA GLY A 133 -13.26 9.62 11.60
C GLY A 133 -12.91 8.73 10.40
N THR A 134 -12.90 9.30 9.19
CA THR A 134 -12.50 8.60 7.97
C THR A 134 -11.06 8.91 7.57
N ALA A 135 -10.47 8.07 6.74
CA ALA A 135 -9.12 8.24 6.20
C ALA A 135 -8.93 7.43 4.92
N MET A 136 -7.89 7.73 4.17
CA MET A 136 -7.39 6.83 3.14
C MET A 136 -6.40 5.84 3.76
N TYR A 137 -6.75 4.55 3.78
CA TYR A 137 -5.82 3.49 4.14
C TYR A 137 -4.87 3.19 2.97
N ILE A 138 -3.59 3.15 3.27
CA ILE A 138 -2.52 2.89 2.31
C ILE A 138 -1.93 1.53 2.65
N ARG A 139 -1.91 0.59 1.70
CA ARG A 139 -1.35 -0.75 1.82
C ARG A 139 -0.17 -0.94 0.87
N PRO A 140 1.06 -0.58 1.28
CA PRO A 140 2.27 -1.02 0.60
C PRO A 140 2.55 -2.48 0.90
N PHE A 141 3.01 -3.23 -0.09
CA PHE A 141 3.45 -4.62 0.09
C PHE A 141 4.50 -5.00 -0.95
N ILE A 142 5.36 -5.93 -0.56
CA ILE A 142 6.40 -6.51 -1.42
C ILE A 142 6.26 -8.02 -1.38
N PHE A 143 6.40 -8.68 -2.51
CA PHE A 143 6.40 -10.13 -2.57
C PHE A 143 7.39 -10.65 -3.61
N GLY A 144 7.93 -11.85 -3.35
CA GLY A 144 8.78 -12.56 -4.29
C GLY A 144 7.97 -13.11 -5.45
N ASP A 145 8.33 -12.69 -6.67
CA ASP A 145 7.64 -13.06 -7.92
C ASP A 145 8.46 -14.02 -8.78
N GLU A 146 9.53 -14.60 -8.20
CA GLU A 146 10.35 -15.57 -8.89
C GLU A 146 9.60 -16.89 -9.12
N VAL A 147 9.69 -17.40 -10.34
CA VAL A 147 9.11 -18.68 -10.75
C VAL A 147 10.09 -19.80 -10.34
N SER A 148 9.96 -20.28 -9.12
CA SER A 148 10.88 -21.27 -8.55
C SER A 148 10.29 -21.97 -7.33
N PHE A 149 10.58 -23.26 -7.18
CA PHE A 149 10.35 -24.03 -5.95
C PHE A 149 11.59 -24.11 -5.05
N SER A 150 12.64 -23.36 -5.33
CA SER A 150 13.81 -23.28 -4.47
C SER A 150 13.47 -22.59 -3.15
N VAL A 151 13.92 -23.17 -2.03
CA VAL A 151 13.79 -22.53 -0.69
C VAL A 151 14.99 -21.59 -0.48
N LEU A 152 15.05 -20.56 -1.33
CA LEU A 152 16.06 -19.50 -1.33
C LEU A 152 15.31 -18.14 -1.43
N PRO A 153 15.94 -17.04 -1.00
CA PRO A 153 15.39 -15.72 -1.28
C PRO A 153 15.17 -15.54 -2.78
N ALA A 154 14.04 -14.96 -3.14
CA ALA A 154 13.73 -14.65 -4.54
C ALA A 154 14.73 -13.64 -5.11
N LYS A 155 14.90 -13.66 -6.43
CA LYS A 155 15.71 -12.71 -7.19
C LYS A 155 14.87 -11.65 -7.91
N HIS A 156 13.57 -11.91 -7.99
CA HIS A 156 12.57 -11.02 -8.59
C HIS A 156 11.50 -10.71 -7.56
N TYR A 157 11.15 -9.41 -7.41
CA TYR A 157 10.12 -8.96 -6.50
C TYR A 157 9.24 -7.91 -7.17
N LYS A 158 8.00 -7.82 -6.68
CA LYS A 158 7.10 -6.70 -6.98
C LYS A 158 6.84 -5.91 -5.70
N PHE A 159 6.99 -4.59 -5.81
CA PHE A 159 6.50 -3.64 -4.82
C PHE A 159 5.22 -2.99 -5.34
N MET A 160 4.17 -3.04 -4.54
CA MET A 160 2.86 -2.50 -4.90
C MET A 160 2.29 -1.67 -3.76
N ILE A 161 1.48 -0.66 -4.12
CA ILE A 161 0.69 0.11 -3.15
C ILE A 161 -0.75 0.17 -3.66
N ILE A 162 -1.70 -0.26 -2.82
CA ILE A 162 -3.13 -0.11 -3.05
C ILE A 162 -3.75 0.81 -2.00
N LEU A 163 -4.80 1.52 -2.38
CA LEU A 163 -5.49 2.50 -1.55
C LEU A 163 -6.93 2.09 -1.30
N SER A 164 -7.41 2.37 -0.08
CA SER A 164 -8.80 2.08 0.32
C SER A 164 -9.34 3.20 1.21
N PRO A 165 -10.37 3.95 0.80
CA PRO A 165 -11.07 4.85 1.71
C PRO A 165 -11.72 4.04 2.83
N THR A 166 -11.53 4.46 4.08
CA THR A 166 -11.90 3.66 5.26
C THR A 166 -12.45 4.53 6.38
N GLY A 167 -13.39 3.97 7.13
CA GLY A 167 -13.82 4.48 8.42
C GLY A 167 -12.97 3.98 9.58
N SER A 168 -13.52 3.99 10.79
CA SER A 168 -12.86 3.42 11.96
C SER A 168 -12.64 1.92 11.81
N TYR A 169 -11.45 1.43 12.16
CA TYR A 169 -11.14 -0.01 12.17
C TYR A 169 -11.93 -0.73 13.27
N TYR A 170 -12.03 -0.10 14.43
CA TYR A 170 -12.86 -0.59 15.55
C TYR A 170 -14.10 0.32 15.64
N ALA A 171 -15.24 -0.18 15.20
CA ALA A 171 -16.50 0.51 15.40
C ALA A 171 -16.96 0.32 16.86
N ALA A 172 -17.08 1.40 17.62
CA ALA A 172 -17.85 1.37 18.85
C ALA A 172 -19.33 1.43 18.51
N ASN A 173 -20.14 0.54 19.06
CA ASN A 173 -21.58 0.47 18.79
C ASN A 173 -22.38 1.67 19.37
N ASP A 174 -21.74 2.49 20.19
CA ASP A 174 -22.37 3.57 21.00
C ASP A 174 -21.67 4.93 20.86
N GLY A 175 -20.79 5.09 19.87
CA GLY A 175 -20.03 6.34 19.68
C GLY A 175 -18.88 6.57 20.66
N GLY A 176 -18.62 5.62 21.57
CA GLY A 176 -17.51 5.63 22.52
C GLY A 176 -16.19 5.11 21.89
N LEU A 177 -15.14 5.00 22.72
CA LEU A 177 -13.87 4.40 22.33
C LEU A 177 -14.01 2.88 22.26
N ALA A 178 -13.69 2.28 21.12
CA ALA A 178 -13.57 0.84 20.99
C ALA A 178 -12.29 0.37 21.70
N THR A 179 -12.42 -0.44 22.74
CA THR A 179 -11.29 -0.98 23.49
C THR A 179 -10.89 -2.36 22.97
N THR A 180 -9.58 -2.66 23.03
CA THR A 180 -9.02 -3.96 22.66
C THR A 180 -8.24 -4.55 23.82
N ARG A 181 -8.32 -5.85 24.02
CA ARG A 181 -7.50 -6.58 24.99
C ARG A 181 -6.26 -7.12 24.31
N ILE A 182 -5.09 -6.86 24.90
CA ILE A 182 -3.82 -7.36 24.43
C ILE A 182 -3.28 -8.34 25.48
N TYR A 183 -2.98 -9.55 25.06
CA TYR A 183 -2.26 -10.52 25.88
C TYR A 183 -0.77 -10.44 25.53
N VAL A 184 0.05 -10.25 26.56
CA VAL A 184 1.51 -10.28 26.46
C VAL A 184 1.97 -11.60 27.06
N GLN A 185 2.67 -12.42 26.27
CA GLN A 185 3.34 -13.64 26.71
C GLN A 185 4.81 -13.38 27.01
#